data_e8a6d1ccc9ce18023190d9c26e1cb9db
#
_entry.id   e8a6d1ccc9ce18023190d9c26e1cb9db
#
_cell.length_a   1.000
_cell.length_b   1.000
_cell.length_c   1.000
_cell.angle_alpha   90.00
_cell.angle_beta   90.00
_cell.angle_gamma   90.00
#
_symmetry.space_group_name_H-M   'P 1'
#
loop_
_entity.id
_entity.type
_entity.pdbx_description
1 polymer ?
#
loop_
_entity_poly.entity_id
_entity_poly.type
_entity_poly.pdbx_seq_one_letter_code
_entity_poly.pdbx_strand_id
1 'polypeptide(L)'
;MSVRPPIPAPRRIAWERRTALPLVVLGVAFIVAYSVYVLTPSIPRGPDTVLFWTLILAWLVFVVDVTARIALTPHGGRWAFIRSHPIDVLSAIVPVFRAFRVLTLLHAVPYLRRRSGAAVRANIVIYAASYAIVFVYFIALATLQAERDAPGATITTFGDSVWWAIVTIATVGYGDMYPITTEGRFYAVFLMGGGVVIVGTASATIISYMNERVAQVREHRRHAESPTAPGSVGVGGFIADAADDDLEDDEGDGEDGVDRGDPVR
;
A
#
# COMPACT_ATOMS: atom_id res chain seq x y z
N MET A 1 -19.42 20.68 -4.90
CA MET A 1 -20.04 20.10 -3.70
C MET A 1 -19.01 19.24 -3.00
N SER A 2 -18.38 19.75 -1.95
CA SER A 2 -17.38 19.02 -1.16
C SER A 2 -18.12 18.04 -0.23
N VAL A 3 -18.10 16.77 -0.57
CA VAL A 3 -18.63 15.70 0.28
C VAL A 3 -17.64 15.52 1.44
N ARG A 4 -17.96 16.07 2.61
CA ARG A 4 -17.21 15.77 3.84
C ARG A 4 -17.22 14.26 4.07
N PRO A 5 -16.07 13.63 4.34
CA PRO A 5 -16.05 12.22 4.69
C PRO A 5 -16.92 12.01 5.95
N PRO A 6 -17.78 10.99 5.99
CA PRO A 6 -18.63 10.73 7.14
C PRO A 6 -17.76 10.48 8.37
N ILE A 7 -18.03 11.23 9.46
CA ILE A 7 -17.34 11.08 10.74
C ILE A 7 -17.63 9.65 11.23
N PRO A 8 -16.59 8.82 11.43
CA PRO A 8 -16.80 7.45 11.85
C PRO A 8 -17.44 7.44 13.24
N ALA A 9 -18.55 6.70 13.38
CA ALA A 9 -19.24 6.59 14.67
C ALA A 9 -18.30 5.99 15.73
N PRO A 10 -18.23 6.54 16.96
CA PRO A 10 -17.29 6.09 17.98
C PRO A 10 -17.43 4.60 18.32
N ARG A 11 -18.63 4.04 18.23
CA ARG A 11 -18.91 2.62 18.43
C ARG A 11 -18.24 1.72 17.37
N ARG A 12 -18.21 2.17 16.12
CA ARG A 12 -17.54 1.44 15.04
C ARG A 12 -16.04 1.41 15.24
N ILE A 13 -15.39 2.53 15.58
CA ILE A 13 -13.95 2.59 15.84
C ILE A 13 -13.55 1.67 17.00
N ALA A 14 -14.36 1.66 18.07
CA ALA A 14 -14.14 0.78 19.22
C ALA A 14 -14.23 -0.71 18.83
N TRP A 15 -15.22 -1.07 18.00
CA TRP A 15 -15.36 -2.42 17.46
C TRP A 15 -14.14 -2.80 16.61
N GLU A 16 -13.78 -1.98 15.63
CA GLU A 16 -12.64 -2.22 14.74
C GLU A 16 -11.34 -2.42 15.50
N ARG A 17 -11.09 -1.63 16.56
CA ARG A 17 -9.90 -1.80 17.40
C ARG A 17 -9.89 -3.11 18.18
N ARG A 18 -11.04 -3.54 18.70
CA ARG A 18 -11.13 -4.79 19.47
C ARG A 18 -11.05 -6.03 18.61
N THR A 19 -11.59 -5.98 17.39
CA THR A 19 -11.63 -7.13 16.47
C THR A 19 -10.45 -7.20 15.53
N ALA A 20 -9.61 -6.16 15.41
CA ALA A 20 -8.51 -6.13 14.46
C ALA A 20 -7.53 -7.30 14.64
N LEU A 21 -6.98 -7.48 15.85
CA LEU A 21 -6.00 -8.53 16.11
C LEU A 21 -6.60 -9.95 16.03
N PRO A 22 -7.75 -10.26 16.67
CA PRO A 22 -8.40 -11.56 16.51
C PRO A 22 -8.70 -11.94 15.07
N LEU A 23 -9.17 -10.99 14.26
CA LEU A 23 -9.49 -11.24 12.86
C LEU A 23 -8.26 -11.45 11.98
N VAL A 24 -7.15 -10.82 12.31
CA VAL A 24 -5.86 -11.08 11.63
C VAL A 24 -5.38 -12.48 11.95
N VAL A 25 -5.40 -12.88 13.22
CA VAL A 25 -5.01 -14.24 13.64
C VAL A 25 -5.92 -15.28 12.99
N LEU A 26 -7.24 -15.04 13.00
CA LEU A 26 -8.20 -15.91 12.30
C LEU A 26 -7.95 -15.96 10.79
N GLY A 27 -7.55 -14.83 10.16
CA GLY A 27 -7.16 -14.77 8.76
C GLY A 27 -5.95 -15.64 8.44
N VAL A 28 -4.90 -15.57 9.27
CA VAL A 28 -3.72 -16.43 9.12
C VAL A 28 -4.09 -17.91 9.31
N ALA A 29 -4.86 -18.21 10.35
CA ALA A 29 -5.33 -19.57 10.61
C ALA A 29 -6.18 -20.11 9.45
N PHE A 30 -7.05 -19.28 8.87
CA PHE A 30 -7.83 -19.63 7.68
C PHE A 30 -6.94 -19.92 6.48
N ILE A 31 -5.89 -19.10 6.22
CA ILE A 31 -4.95 -19.33 5.14
C ILE A 31 -4.28 -20.70 5.30
N VAL A 32 -3.76 -20.98 6.48
CA VAL A 32 -3.08 -22.26 6.76
C VAL A 32 -4.05 -23.42 6.63
N ALA A 33 -5.23 -23.33 7.25
CA ALA A 33 -6.25 -24.39 7.18
C ALA A 33 -6.72 -24.64 5.75
N TYR A 34 -6.97 -23.60 4.97
CA TYR A 34 -7.38 -23.72 3.57
C TYR A 34 -6.28 -24.32 2.71
N SER A 35 -5.02 -23.88 2.92
CA SER A 35 -3.88 -24.45 2.21
C SER A 35 -3.72 -25.95 2.51
N VAL A 36 -3.80 -26.34 3.79
CA VAL A 36 -3.74 -27.75 4.20
C VAL A 36 -4.90 -28.53 3.57
N TYR A 37 -6.11 -28.00 3.61
CA TYR A 37 -7.30 -28.63 3.03
C TYR A 37 -7.16 -28.87 1.53
N VAL A 38 -6.63 -27.89 0.79
CA VAL A 38 -6.46 -28.01 -0.66
C VAL A 38 -5.23 -28.82 -1.04
N LEU A 39 -4.08 -28.64 -0.36
CA LEU A 39 -2.82 -29.25 -0.77
C LEU A 39 -2.66 -30.72 -0.31
N THR A 40 -3.47 -31.19 0.65
CA THR A 40 -3.38 -32.56 1.16
C THR A 40 -4.41 -33.45 0.48
N PRO A 41 -4.04 -34.30 -0.49
CA PRO A 41 -4.99 -35.15 -1.24
C PRO A 41 -5.71 -36.17 -0.37
N SER A 42 -5.08 -36.60 0.74
CA SER A 42 -5.59 -37.63 1.66
C SER A 42 -6.70 -37.14 2.60
N ILE A 43 -6.95 -35.82 2.67
CA ILE A 43 -8.05 -35.29 3.48
C ILE A 43 -9.35 -35.38 2.70
N PRO A 44 -10.38 -36.09 3.21
CA PRO A 44 -11.68 -36.12 2.58
C PRO A 44 -12.25 -34.70 2.42
N ARG A 45 -12.81 -34.41 1.25
CA ARG A 45 -13.41 -33.10 0.94
C ARG A 45 -14.91 -33.19 1.15
N GLY A 46 -15.42 -32.32 2.02
CA GLY A 46 -16.85 -32.26 2.27
C GLY A 46 -17.21 -32.13 3.75
N PRO A 47 -18.52 -32.26 4.07
CA PRO A 47 -19.04 -32.02 5.42
C PRO A 47 -18.55 -33.04 6.46
N ASP A 48 -17.96 -34.15 6.05
CA ASP A 48 -17.47 -35.21 6.95
C ASP A 48 -16.14 -34.85 7.62
N THR A 49 -15.54 -33.72 7.22
CA THR A 49 -14.21 -33.29 7.73
C THR A 49 -14.34 -32.13 8.71
N VAL A 50 -13.72 -32.25 9.88
CA VAL A 50 -13.62 -31.15 10.86
C VAL A 50 -13.05 -29.87 10.24
N LEU A 51 -12.12 -30.00 9.30
CA LEU A 51 -11.48 -28.89 8.62
C LEU A 51 -12.49 -28.11 7.76
N PHE A 52 -13.45 -28.77 7.10
CA PHE A 52 -14.53 -28.12 6.36
C PHE A 52 -15.38 -27.22 7.28
N TRP A 53 -15.80 -27.74 8.42
CA TRP A 53 -16.56 -26.96 9.41
C TRP A 53 -15.75 -25.82 10.04
N THR A 54 -14.45 -26.02 10.25
CA THR A 54 -13.55 -24.96 10.71
C THR A 54 -13.48 -23.81 9.70
N LEU A 55 -13.39 -24.11 8.41
CA LEU A 55 -13.39 -23.10 7.34
C LEU A 55 -14.73 -22.36 7.24
N ILE A 56 -15.86 -23.09 7.38
CA ILE A 56 -17.21 -22.49 7.41
C ILE A 56 -17.37 -21.58 8.64
N LEU A 57 -16.95 -22.05 9.82
CA LEU A 57 -17.02 -21.24 11.05
C LEU A 57 -16.18 -19.96 10.92
N ALA A 58 -14.95 -20.09 10.42
CA ALA A 58 -14.10 -18.92 10.15
C ALA A 58 -14.80 -17.96 9.16
N TRP A 59 -15.48 -18.52 8.15
CA TRP A 59 -16.27 -17.72 7.22
C TRP A 59 -17.41 -16.97 7.91
N LEU A 60 -18.16 -17.59 8.73
CA LEU A 60 -19.26 -16.97 9.47
C LEU A 60 -18.76 -15.83 10.35
N VAL A 61 -17.64 -16.00 11.06
CA VAL A 61 -17.05 -14.94 11.89
C VAL A 61 -16.73 -13.70 11.05
N PHE A 62 -16.18 -13.87 9.85
CA PHE A 62 -15.91 -12.73 8.96
C PHE A 62 -17.19 -12.07 8.44
N VAL A 63 -18.21 -12.85 8.07
CA VAL A 63 -19.51 -12.31 7.65
C VAL A 63 -20.14 -11.51 8.77
N VAL A 64 -20.12 -12.02 9.99
CA VAL A 64 -20.64 -11.31 11.18
C VAL A 64 -19.88 -10.01 11.43
N ASP A 65 -18.53 -10.01 11.33
CA ASP A 65 -17.74 -8.80 11.50
C ASP A 65 -18.08 -7.72 10.47
N VAL A 66 -18.16 -8.08 9.17
CA VAL A 66 -18.50 -7.13 8.11
C VAL A 66 -19.94 -6.61 8.29
N THR A 67 -20.88 -7.49 8.60
CA THR A 67 -22.27 -7.11 8.86
C THR A 67 -22.38 -6.15 10.07
N ALA A 68 -21.66 -6.45 11.15
CA ALA A 68 -21.59 -5.57 12.33
C ALA A 68 -21.02 -4.18 11.98
N ARG A 69 -19.98 -4.09 11.17
CA ARG A 69 -19.40 -2.81 10.71
C ARG A 69 -20.39 -2.01 9.86
N ILE A 70 -21.13 -2.68 8.96
CA ILE A 70 -22.18 -2.02 8.15
C ILE A 70 -23.32 -1.55 9.06
N ALA A 71 -23.76 -2.38 10.00
CA ALA A 71 -24.85 -2.05 10.93
C ALA A 71 -24.50 -0.89 11.87
N LEU A 72 -23.24 -0.83 12.35
CA LEU A 72 -22.72 0.25 13.19
C LEU A 72 -22.47 1.56 12.43
N THR A 73 -22.54 1.54 11.09
CA THR A 73 -22.42 2.74 10.26
C THR A 73 -23.80 3.43 10.16
N PRO A 74 -23.90 4.76 10.37
CA PRO A 74 -25.16 5.50 10.26
C PRO A 74 -25.82 5.29 8.89
N HIS A 75 -27.17 5.28 8.86
CA HIS A 75 -27.98 4.93 7.68
C HIS A 75 -27.60 5.73 6.40
N GLY A 76 -27.24 7.02 6.54
CA GLY A 76 -26.79 7.83 5.41
C GLY A 76 -25.37 7.53 4.88
N GLY A 77 -24.57 6.76 5.64
CA GLY A 77 -23.16 6.45 5.30
C GLY A 77 -22.92 5.02 4.81
N ARG A 78 -23.93 4.13 4.88
CA ARG A 78 -23.75 2.68 4.54
C ARG A 78 -23.31 2.44 3.11
N TRP A 79 -23.92 3.14 2.16
CA TRP A 79 -23.55 3.02 0.74
C TRP A 79 -22.17 3.59 0.45
N ALA A 80 -21.84 4.72 1.08
CA ALA A 80 -20.49 5.29 1.01
C ALA A 80 -19.44 4.33 1.61
N PHE A 81 -19.79 3.65 2.71
CA PHE A 81 -18.91 2.64 3.33
C PHE A 81 -18.65 1.44 2.40
N ILE A 82 -19.69 0.87 1.79
CA ILE A 82 -19.57 -0.25 0.85
C ILE A 82 -18.66 0.13 -0.32
N ARG A 83 -18.82 1.34 -0.87
CA ARG A 83 -17.97 1.83 -1.97
C ARG A 83 -16.55 2.18 -1.56
N SER A 84 -16.31 2.59 -0.32
CA SER A 84 -14.99 2.96 0.18
C SER A 84 -14.17 1.79 0.72
N HIS A 85 -14.83 0.64 1.02
CA HIS A 85 -14.17 -0.57 1.54
C HIS A 85 -14.55 -1.82 0.71
N PRO A 86 -14.31 -1.81 -0.61
CA PRO A 86 -14.72 -2.90 -1.48
C PRO A 86 -14.08 -4.24 -1.11
N ILE A 87 -12.83 -4.23 -0.62
CA ILE A 87 -12.10 -5.43 -0.19
C ILE A 87 -12.78 -6.09 1.02
N ASP A 88 -13.25 -5.29 2.00
CA ASP A 88 -13.94 -5.83 3.18
C ASP A 88 -15.27 -6.48 2.79
N VAL A 89 -16.05 -5.84 1.92
CA VAL A 89 -17.33 -6.38 1.44
C VAL A 89 -17.10 -7.62 0.58
N LEU A 90 -16.12 -7.58 -0.32
CA LEU A 90 -15.78 -8.71 -1.20
C LEU A 90 -15.26 -9.91 -0.38
N SER A 91 -14.56 -9.66 0.72
CA SER A 91 -14.10 -10.70 1.64
C SER A 91 -15.23 -11.44 2.36
N ALA A 92 -16.39 -10.84 2.50
CA ALA A 92 -17.58 -11.51 3.06
C ALA A 92 -18.23 -12.43 2.05
N ILE A 93 -18.19 -12.06 0.74
CA ILE A 93 -18.83 -12.83 -0.35
C ILE A 93 -17.90 -13.96 -0.80
N VAL A 94 -16.64 -13.64 -1.08
CA VAL A 94 -15.67 -14.60 -1.63
C VAL A 94 -14.58 -14.88 -0.59
N PRO A 95 -14.46 -16.14 -0.12
CA PRO A 95 -13.48 -16.53 0.91
C PRO A 95 -12.04 -16.14 0.63
N VAL A 96 -11.63 -16.15 -0.63
CA VAL A 96 -10.28 -15.82 -1.09
C VAL A 96 -9.83 -14.39 -0.67
N PHE A 97 -10.75 -13.42 -0.69
CA PHE A 97 -10.40 -12.04 -0.34
C PHE A 97 -10.09 -11.80 1.14
N ARG A 98 -10.38 -12.77 2.02
CA ARG A 98 -10.04 -12.69 3.46
C ARG A 98 -8.55 -12.73 3.71
N ALA A 99 -7.81 -13.44 2.86
CA ALA A 99 -6.37 -13.50 2.93
C ALA A 99 -5.73 -12.12 2.84
N PHE A 100 -6.34 -11.20 2.11
CA PHE A 100 -5.85 -9.82 2.01
C PHE A 100 -5.87 -9.06 3.34
N ARG A 101 -6.67 -9.49 4.33
CA ARG A 101 -6.60 -8.91 5.69
C ARG A 101 -5.25 -9.15 6.37
N VAL A 102 -4.57 -10.23 6.06
CA VAL A 102 -3.22 -10.49 6.59
C VAL A 102 -2.25 -9.40 6.15
N LEU A 103 -2.46 -8.82 4.97
CA LEU A 103 -1.65 -7.71 4.48
C LEU A 103 -1.81 -6.42 5.29
N THR A 104 -2.85 -6.31 6.12
CA THR A 104 -2.94 -5.20 7.10
C THR A 104 -1.80 -5.24 8.12
N LEU A 105 -1.18 -6.40 8.35
CA LEU A 105 0.02 -6.53 9.17
C LEU A 105 1.21 -5.76 8.60
N LEU A 106 1.28 -5.58 7.28
CA LEU A 106 2.32 -4.77 6.65
C LEU A 106 2.32 -3.32 7.15
N HIS A 107 1.13 -2.79 7.52
CA HIS A 107 1.02 -1.45 8.11
C HIS A 107 1.63 -1.37 9.53
N ALA A 108 1.82 -2.50 10.20
CA ALA A 108 2.46 -2.58 11.50
C ALA A 108 4.00 -2.55 11.41
N VAL A 109 4.57 -2.75 10.22
CA VAL A 109 6.02 -2.75 10.00
C VAL A 109 6.56 -1.32 10.08
N PRO A 110 7.45 -0.99 11.06
CA PRO A 110 7.92 0.39 11.26
C PRO A 110 8.66 0.96 10.05
N TYR A 111 9.32 0.11 9.27
CA TYR A 111 10.05 0.48 8.06
C TYR A 111 9.13 1.09 6.99
N LEU A 112 7.91 0.55 6.85
CA LEU A 112 6.90 1.01 5.89
C LEU A 112 6.19 2.31 6.34
N ARG A 113 6.45 2.82 7.54
CA ARG A 113 5.87 4.07 8.06
C ARG A 113 6.71 5.31 7.75
N ARG A 114 7.88 5.15 7.13
CA ARG A 114 8.73 6.28 6.72
C ARG A 114 8.04 7.11 5.64
N ARG A 115 8.03 8.45 5.82
CA ARG A 115 7.31 9.40 4.96
C ARG A 115 8.19 10.10 3.91
N SER A 116 9.44 9.67 3.69
CA SER A 116 10.24 10.23 2.60
C SER A 116 9.65 9.84 1.23
N GLY A 117 9.77 10.70 0.23
CA GLY A 117 9.19 10.43 -1.10
C GLY A 117 9.64 9.10 -1.71
N ALA A 118 10.92 8.73 -1.54
CA ALA A 118 11.45 7.44 -1.96
C ALA A 118 10.84 6.28 -1.17
N ALA A 119 10.64 6.44 0.15
CA ALA A 119 10.03 5.40 0.98
C ALA A 119 8.55 5.18 0.64
N VAL A 120 7.80 6.23 0.33
CA VAL A 120 6.39 6.10 -0.07
C VAL A 120 6.25 5.24 -1.33
N ARG A 121 7.13 5.45 -2.32
CA ARG A 121 7.13 4.63 -3.55
C ARG A 121 7.52 3.18 -3.30
N ALA A 122 8.60 2.96 -2.55
CA ALA A 122 9.00 1.61 -2.17
C ALA A 122 7.86 0.87 -1.45
N ASN A 123 7.14 1.56 -0.58
CA ASN A 123 5.98 1.01 0.11
C ASN A 123 4.85 0.62 -0.85
N ILE A 124 4.53 1.46 -1.84
CA ILE A 124 3.50 1.15 -2.85
C ILE A 124 3.88 -0.12 -3.61
N VAL A 125 5.14 -0.26 -4.03
CA VAL A 125 5.62 -1.46 -4.73
C VAL A 125 5.54 -2.69 -3.83
N ILE A 126 5.99 -2.59 -2.57
CA ILE A 126 5.94 -3.70 -1.62
C ILE A 126 4.49 -4.13 -1.36
N TYR A 127 3.58 -3.18 -1.14
CA TYR A 127 2.16 -3.51 -0.96
C TYR A 127 1.58 -4.16 -2.23
N ALA A 128 1.79 -3.56 -3.40
CA ALA A 128 1.28 -4.09 -4.66
C ALA A 128 1.80 -5.51 -4.93
N ALA A 129 3.09 -5.76 -4.75
CA ALA A 129 3.70 -7.08 -4.90
C ALA A 129 3.14 -8.09 -3.89
N SER A 130 3.00 -7.69 -2.63
CA SER A 130 2.43 -8.56 -1.59
C SER A 130 0.98 -8.93 -1.88
N TYR A 131 0.17 -7.96 -2.33
CA TYR A 131 -1.21 -8.22 -2.77
C TYR A 131 -1.27 -9.14 -3.98
N ALA A 132 -0.39 -8.95 -4.96
CA ALA A 132 -0.32 -9.79 -6.15
C ALA A 132 0.05 -11.23 -5.80
N ILE A 133 1.06 -11.45 -4.96
CA ILE A 133 1.48 -12.79 -4.53
C ILE A 133 0.34 -13.52 -3.82
N VAL A 134 -0.32 -12.85 -2.86
CA VAL A 134 -1.44 -13.45 -2.12
C VAL A 134 -2.61 -13.73 -3.05
N PHE A 135 -2.90 -12.84 -3.98
CA PHE A 135 -3.97 -13.01 -4.97
C PHE A 135 -3.73 -14.23 -5.85
N VAL A 136 -2.55 -14.32 -6.47
CA VAL A 136 -2.16 -15.46 -7.33
C VAL A 136 -2.21 -16.76 -6.55
N TYR A 137 -1.65 -16.79 -5.34
CA TYR A 137 -1.66 -17.95 -4.47
C TYR A 137 -3.07 -18.49 -4.21
N PHE A 138 -4.01 -17.61 -3.85
CA PHE A 138 -5.38 -18.02 -3.54
C PHE A 138 -6.18 -18.41 -4.77
N ILE A 139 -6.02 -17.70 -5.88
CA ILE A 139 -6.68 -18.08 -7.13
C ILE A 139 -6.14 -19.43 -7.61
N ALA A 140 -4.83 -19.68 -7.49
CA ALA A 140 -4.26 -20.98 -7.82
C ALA A 140 -4.83 -22.10 -6.94
N LEU A 141 -4.93 -21.89 -5.61
CA LEU A 141 -5.57 -22.89 -4.72
C LEU A 141 -7.04 -23.13 -5.06
N ALA A 142 -7.81 -22.07 -5.32
CA ALA A 142 -9.22 -22.18 -5.64
C ALA A 142 -9.45 -22.90 -6.97
N THR A 143 -8.64 -22.58 -7.98
CA THR A 143 -8.67 -23.24 -9.28
C THR A 143 -8.28 -24.71 -9.16
N LEU A 144 -7.20 -25.03 -8.44
CA LEU A 144 -6.81 -26.39 -8.18
C LEU A 144 -7.93 -27.21 -7.51
N GLN A 145 -8.60 -26.62 -6.53
CA GLN A 145 -9.71 -27.29 -5.83
C GLN A 145 -10.88 -27.58 -6.77
N ALA A 146 -11.17 -26.67 -7.69
CA ALA A 146 -12.26 -26.83 -8.65
C ALA A 146 -11.94 -27.84 -9.77
N GLU A 147 -10.66 -27.91 -10.17
CA GLU A 147 -10.26 -28.66 -11.37
C GLU A 147 -9.78 -30.08 -11.10
N ARG A 148 -9.01 -30.32 -10.02
CA ARG A 148 -8.21 -31.54 -9.84
C ARG A 148 -8.98 -32.86 -9.95
N ASP A 149 -10.25 -32.86 -9.58
CA ASP A 149 -11.10 -34.06 -9.58
C ASP A 149 -12.01 -34.10 -10.83
N ALA A 150 -11.92 -33.12 -11.73
CA ALA A 150 -12.75 -33.05 -12.92
C ALA A 150 -12.19 -33.97 -14.04
N PRO A 151 -13.05 -34.76 -14.71
CA PRO A 151 -12.63 -35.61 -15.81
C PRO A 151 -12.00 -34.78 -16.95
N GLY A 152 -10.77 -35.11 -17.32
CA GLY A 152 -10.03 -34.39 -18.38
C GLY A 152 -9.37 -33.09 -17.94
N ALA A 153 -9.27 -32.83 -16.64
CA ALA A 153 -8.58 -31.63 -16.13
C ALA A 153 -7.09 -31.65 -16.47
N THR A 154 -6.57 -30.51 -16.88
CA THR A 154 -5.13 -30.28 -17.13
C THR A 154 -4.45 -29.75 -15.87
N ILE A 155 -5.20 -29.14 -14.95
CA ILE A 155 -4.70 -28.59 -13.69
C ILE A 155 -4.99 -29.59 -12.57
N THR A 156 -4.01 -30.42 -12.23
CA THR A 156 -4.15 -31.51 -11.25
C THR A 156 -3.28 -31.33 -10.01
N THR A 157 -2.19 -30.54 -10.13
CA THR A 157 -1.27 -30.24 -9.04
C THR A 157 -1.25 -28.74 -8.73
N PHE A 158 -0.75 -28.40 -7.55
CA PHE A 158 -0.56 -26.97 -7.19
C PHE A 158 0.44 -26.28 -8.11
N GLY A 159 1.47 -27.00 -8.56
CA GLY A 159 2.44 -26.49 -9.53
C GLY A 159 1.79 -26.11 -10.86
N ASP A 160 0.92 -26.97 -11.39
CA ASP A 160 0.16 -26.71 -12.64
C ASP A 160 -0.71 -25.45 -12.50
N SER A 161 -1.37 -25.32 -11.35
CA SER A 161 -2.25 -24.18 -11.09
C SER A 161 -1.51 -22.87 -10.96
N VAL A 162 -0.35 -22.86 -10.27
CA VAL A 162 0.52 -21.68 -10.17
C VAL A 162 1.12 -21.32 -11.53
N TRP A 163 1.58 -22.32 -12.28
CA TRP A 163 2.09 -22.13 -13.64
C TRP A 163 1.04 -21.46 -14.52
N TRP A 164 -0.16 -22.04 -14.57
CA TRP A 164 -1.28 -21.48 -15.31
C TRP A 164 -1.59 -20.03 -14.91
N ALA A 165 -1.61 -19.74 -13.60
CA ALA A 165 -1.91 -18.41 -13.11
C ALA A 165 -0.86 -17.37 -13.55
N ILE A 166 0.45 -17.73 -13.46
CA ILE A 166 1.56 -16.86 -13.89
C ILE A 166 1.49 -16.60 -15.40
N VAL A 167 1.32 -17.65 -16.20
CA VAL A 167 1.26 -17.56 -17.66
C VAL A 167 0.06 -16.73 -18.12
N THR A 168 -1.06 -16.84 -17.41
CA THR A 168 -2.28 -16.06 -17.69
C THR A 168 -2.09 -14.58 -17.35
N ILE A 169 -1.53 -14.23 -16.18
CA ILE A 169 -1.27 -12.84 -15.79
C ILE A 169 -0.23 -12.20 -16.70
N ALA A 170 0.80 -12.97 -17.08
CA ALA A 170 1.81 -12.52 -18.02
C ALA A 170 1.28 -12.37 -19.46
N THR A 171 0.00 -12.70 -19.71
CA THR A 171 -0.65 -12.66 -21.03
C THR A 171 0.03 -13.52 -22.09
N VAL A 172 0.80 -14.56 -21.67
CA VAL A 172 1.48 -15.49 -22.56
C VAL A 172 0.51 -16.55 -23.10
N GLY A 173 -0.25 -17.24 -22.20
CA GLY A 173 -1.29 -18.16 -22.55
C GLY A 173 -0.86 -19.33 -23.43
N TYR A 174 0.11 -20.13 -23.00
CA TYR A 174 0.58 -21.29 -23.77
C TYR A 174 -0.53 -22.29 -24.14
N GLY A 175 -1.60 -22.36 -23.34
CA GLY A 175 -2.71 -23.27 -23.59
C GLY A 175 -2.44 -24.73 -23.21
N ASP A 176 -1.35 -24.98 -22.52
CA ASP A 176 -0.98 -26.29 -21.97
C ASP A 176 -1.79 -26.64 -20.72
N MET A 177 -2.09 -25.62 -19.88
CA MET A 177 -2.90 -25.70 -18.69
C MET A 177 -4.01 -24.67 -18.76
N TYR A 178 -5.27 -25.08 -18.49
CA TYR A 178 -6.44 -24.19 -18.46
C TYR A 178 -7.60 -24.82 -17.67
N PRO A 179 -8.45 -24.00 -17.03
CA PRO A 179 -9.60 -24.51 -16.30
C PRO A 179 -10.72 -24.97 -17.26
N ILE A 180 -11.26 -26.17 -17.01
CA ILE A 180 -12.35 -26.76 -17.78
C ILE A 180 -13.69 -26.65 -17.05
N THR A 181 -13.69 -26.62 -15.71
CA THR A 181 -14.92 -26.52 -14.91
C THR A 181 -15.51 -25.11 -14.96
N THR A 182 -16.81 -24.99 -14.68
CA THR A 182 -17.48 -23.68 -14.58
C THR A 182 -16.90 -22.85 -13.45
N GLU A 183 -16.61 -23.48 -12.29
CA GLU A 183 -16.00 -22.80 -11.14
C GLU A 183 -14.58 -22.35 -11.46
N GLY A 184 -13.76 -23.19 -12.07
CA GLY A 184 -12.41 -22.85 -12.49
C GLY A 184 -12.38 -21.69 -13.50
N ARG A 185 -13.32 -21.67 -14.47
CA ARG A 185 -13.46 -20.55 -15.41
C ARG A 185 -13.88 -19.26 -14.73
N PHE A 186 -14.71 -19.35 -13.69
CA PHE A 186 -15.04 -18.19 -12.86
C PHE A 186 -13.79 -17.61 -12.18
N TYR A 187 -12.94 -18.45 -11.57
CA TYR A 187 -11.67 -18.02 -11.01
C TYR A 187 -10.71 -17.46 -12.08
N ALA A 188 -10.75 -18.01 -13.30
CA ALA A 188 -9.97 -17.48 -14.42
C ALA A 188 -10.35 -16.03 -14.76
N VAL A 189 -11.65 -15.70 -14.81
CA VAL A 189 -12.11 -14.33 -15.03
C VAL A 189 -11.60 -13.38 -13.94
N PHE A 190 -11.65 -13.81 -12.67
CA PHE A 190 -11.07 -13.03 -11.57
C PHE A 190 -9.56 -12.84 -11.72
N LEU A 191 -8.84 -13.90 -12.12
CA LEU A 191 -7.39 -13.84 -12.35
C LEU A 191 -7.05 -12.84 -13.46
N MET A 192 -7.78 -12.91 -14.58
CA MET A 192 -7.58 -12.00 -15.72
C MET A 192 -7.84 -10.54 -15.33
N GLY A 193 -8.96 -10.27 -14.64
CA GLY A 193 -9.28 -8.93 -14.16
C GLY A 193 -8.26 -8.39 -13.15
N GLY A 194 -7.88 -9.21 -12.17
CA GLY A 194 -6.84 -8.87 -11.20
C GLY A 194 -5.45 -8.70 -11.84
N GLY A 195 -5.13 -9.52 -12.82
CA GLY A 195 -3.89 -9.44 -13.61
C GLY A 195 -3.74 -8.09 -14.31
N VAL A 196 -4.80 -7.59 -14.95
CA VAL A 196 -4.80 -6.26 -15.59
C VAL A 196 -4.49 -5.17 -14.55
N VAL A 197 -5.09 -5.24 -13.35
CA VAL A 197 -4.82 -4.28 -12.27
C VAL A 197 -3.37 -4.37 -11.80
N ILE A 198 -2.83 -5.58 -11.61
CA ILE A 198 -1.45 -5.81 -11.16
C ILE A 198 -0.45 -5.25 -12.18
N VAL A 199 -0.59 -5.62 -13.46
CA VAL A 199 0.30 -5.17 -14.54
C VAL A 199 0.17 -3.66 -14.75
N GLY A 200 -1.05 -3.12 -14.72
CA GLY A 200 -1.30 -1.68 -14.83
C GLY A 200 -0.64 -0.88 -13.71
N THR A 201 -0.73 -1.37 -12.47
CA THR A 201 -0.10 -0.73 -11.30
C THR A 201 1.43 -0.78 -11.41
N ALA A 202 2.00 -1.90 -11.83
CA ALA A 202 3.44 -2.04 -12.04
C ALA A 202 3.94 -1.07 -13.13
N SER A 203 3.25 -1.01 -14.27
CA SER A 203 3.57 -0.10 -15.38
C SER A 203 3.48 1.37 -14.96
N ALA A 204 2.41 1.77 -14.26
CA ALA A 204 2.25 3.13 -13.76
C ALA A 204 3.38 3.53 -12.80
N THR A 205 3.82 2.60 -11.95
CA THR A 205 4.92 2.83 -11.01
C THR A 205 6.25 3.04 -11.74
N ILE A 206 6.53 2.24 -12.77
CA ILE A 206 7.75 2.37 -13.60
C ILE A 206 7.74 3.73 -14.34
N ILE A 207 6.62 4.09 -14.96
CA ILE A 207 6.49 5.37 -15.68
C ILE A 207 6.68 6.55 -14.72
N SER A 208 6.09 6.50 -13.53
CA SER A 208 6.26 7.54 -12.51
C SER A 208 7.73 7.69 -12.10
N TYR A 209 8.44 6.57 -11.90
CA TYR A 209 9.86 6.58 -11.58
C TYR A 209 10.72 7.20 -12.69
N MET A 210 10.44 6.83 -13.95
CA MET A 210 11.17 7.37 -15.10
C MET A 210 10.96 8.89 -15.26
N ASN A 211 9.72 9.35 -15.15
CA ASN A 211 9.39 10.79 -15.28
C ASN A 211 10.13 11.63 -14.22
N GLU A 212 10.24 11.12 -13.02
CA GLU A 212 10.93 11.82 -11.93
C GLU A 212 12.45 11.88 -12.15
N ARG A 213 13.05 10.79 -12.67
CA ARG A 213 14.46 10.78 -13.04
C ARG A 213 14.75 11.80 -14.14
N VAL A 214 13.90 11.87 -15.16
CA VAL A 214 14.03 12.86 -16.24
C VAL A 214 13.87 14.28 -15.71
N ALA A 215 12.94 14.54 -14.80
CA ALA A 215 12.76 15.85 -14.18
C ALA A 215 14.01 16.29 -13.38
N GLN A 216 14.59 15.40 -12.58
CA GLN A 216 15.83 15.67 -11.82
C GLN A 216 17.01 16.03 -12.74
N VAL A 217 17.20 15.29 -13.83
CA VAL A 217 18.27 15.56 -14.80
C VAL A 217 18.07 16.94 -15.47
N ARG A 218 16.83 17.28 -15.82
CA ARG A 218 16.51 18.61 -16.41
C ARG A 218 16.78 19.75 -15.43
N GLU A 219 16.47 19.58 -14.17
CA GLU A 219 16.71 20.58 -13.13
C GLU A 219 18.20 20.81 -12.88
N HIS A 220 18.98 19.72 -12.79
CA HIS A 220 20.45 19.83 -12.70
C HIS A 220 21.07 20.55 -13.92
N ARG A 221 20.57 20.27 -15.11
CA ARG A 221 21.03 20.92 -16.33
C ARG A 221 20.69 22.42 -16.35
N ARG A 222 19.50 22.81 -15.91
CA ARG A 222 19.10 24.22 -15.79
C ARG A 222 19.98 24.99 -14.79
N HIS A 223 20.32 24.37 -13.66
CA HIS A 223 21.22 25.00 -12.68
C HIS A 223 22.65 25.10 -13.20
N ALA A 224 23.11 24.17 -14.02
CA ALA A 224 24.44 24.23 -14.65
C ALA A 224 24.50 25.26 -15.80
N GLU A 225 23.38 25.50 -16.50
CA GLU A 225 23.26 26.45 -17.61
C GLU A 225 22.85 27.86 -17.16
N SER A 226 22.47 28.06 -15.88
CA SER A 226 22.23 29.42 -15.35
C SER A 226 23.59 30.14 -15.27
N PRO A 227 23.84 31.22 -16.07
CA PRO A 227 25.07 31.97 -15.96
C PRO A 227 25.15 32.53 -14.55
N THR A 228 26.22 32.21 -13.85
CA THR A 228 26.61 32.98 -12.67
C THR A 228 26.70 34.43 -13.15
N ALA A 229 25.75 35.27 -12.73
CA ALA A 229 25.82 36.68 -13.05
C ALA A 229 27.22 37.15 -12.67
N PRO A 230 28.01 37.71 -13.62
CA PRO A 230 29.33 38.21 -13.25
C PRO A 230 29.08 39.25 -12.16
N GLY A 231 29.78 39.05 -11.02
CA GLY A 231 29.63 39.90 -9.86
C GLY A 231 29.62 41.35 -10.29
N SER A 232 28.64 42.12 -9.83
CA SER A 232 28.69 43.56 -9.83
C SER A 232 29.96 43.92 -9.05
N VAL A 233 31.06 44.06 -9.80
CA VAL A 233 32.25 44.77 -9.32
C VAL A 233 31.73 46.15 -9.03
N GLY A 234 31.63 46.49 -7.74
CA GLY A 234 31.29 47.82 -7.26
C GLY A 234 32.34 48.80 -7.78
N VAL A 235 32.02 49.41 -8.94
CA VAL A 235 32.67 50.65 -9.38
C VAL A 235 31.98 51.76 -8.60
N GLY A 236 32.44 51.99 -7.38
CA GLY A 236 31.90 53.01 -6.51
C GLY A 236 32.82 53.25 -5.33
N GLY A 237 34.08 53.64 -5.61
CA GLY A 237 35.00 53.89 -4.52
C GLY A 237 36.36 54.46 -4.97
N PHE A 238 36.37 55.33 -5.97
CA PHE A 238 37.62 55.98 -6.36
C PHE A 238 37.43 57.38 -6.94
N ILE A 239 36.70 58.30 -6.30
CA ILE A 239 36.75 59.75 -6.48
C ILE A 239 36.21 60.38 -5.19
N ALA A 240 37.03 60.63 -4.20
CA ALA A 240 36.88 61.67 -3.19
C ALA A 240 38.06 61.57 -2.20
N ASP A 241 39.27 61.84 -2.67
CA ASP A 241 40.38 62.18 -1.79
C ASP A 241 41.23 63.25 -2.52
N ALA A 242 40.73 64.48 -2.50
CA ALA A 242 41.49 65.68 -2.76
C ALA A 242 40.64 66.90 -2.41
N ALA A 243 40.84 67.46 -1.31
CA ALA A 243 40.52 68.82 -0.79
C ALA A 243 39.79 68.72 0.56
N ASP A 244 40.46 68.93 1.62
CA ASP A 244 40.68 70.13 2.32
C ASP A 244 41.53 69.84 3.56
N ASP A 245 42.66 70.43 3.55
CA ASP A 245 43.55 70.75 4.66
C ASP A 245 42.92 71.88 5.47
N ASP A 246 43.29 71.97 6.73
CA ASP A 246 43.19 73.09 7.65
C ASP A 246 42.07 73.21 8.66
N LEU A 247 42.56 73.37 9.86
CA LEU A 247 42.10 74.04 11.06
C LEU A 247 41.49 73.15 12.16
N GLU A 248 42.36 72.84 13.12
CA GLU A 248 42.65 73.53 14.43
C GLU A 248 41.52 73.38 15.47
N ASP A 249 42.00 72.94 16.60
CA ASP A 249 41.73 73.37 17.98
C ASP A 249 40.62 72.64 18.76
N ASP A 250 41.08 71.99 19.74
CA ASP A 250 41.10 72.38 21.18
C ASP A 250 40.01 71.70 22.06
N GLU A 251 40.56 71.20 23.14
CA GLU A 251 40.04 71.06 24.50
C GLU A 251 38.84 70.21 24.82
N GLY A 252 39.05 69.29 25.70
CA GLY A 252 38.38 69.34 26.98
C GLY A 252 37.92 68.00 27.55
N ASP A 253 38.69 67.52 28.45
CA ASP A 253 38.35 66.95 29.77
C ASP A 253 37.04 66.21 30.04
N GLY A 254 37.20 65.20 30.81
CA GLY A 254 36.24 64.79 31.83
C GLY A 254 35.84 63.32 31.74
N GLU A 255 36.59 62.47 32.38
CA GLU A 255 36.37 61.87 33.72
C GLU A 255 35.13 60.99 33.91
N ASP A 256 35.41 59.83 34.42
CA ASP A 256 34.65 59.04 35.41
C ASP A 256 33.40 58.28 34.90
N GLY A 257 33.20 57.07 35.14
CA GLY A 257 33.54 56.22 36.26
C GLY A 257 32.62 55.05 36.31
N VAL A 258 33.19 53.94 36.61
CA VAL A 258 32.61 52.99 37.60
C VAL A 258 31.36 52.19 37.21
N ASP A 259 31.51 50.92 36.95
CA ASP A 259 31.53 49.82 37.91
C ASP A 259 30.22 48.97 37.93
N ARG A 260 30.43 47.69 37.85
CA ARG A 260 29.63 46.57 38.43
C ARG A 260 28.31 46.20 37.71
N GLY A 261 28.08 45.06 37.45
CA GLY A 261 28.21 43.79 38.12
C GLY A 261 27.39 42.75 37.40
N ASP A 262 27.95 41.65 37.19
CA ASP A 262 27.37 40.30 37.14
C ASP A 262 26.58 40.02 38.42
N PRO A 263 25.85 38.91 38.53
CA PRO A 263 25.48 37.80 37.67
C PRO A 263 24.07 37.21 37.94
N VAL A 264 23.79 36.03 37.31
CA VAL A 264 22.95 34.93 37.83
C VAL A 264 21.43 35.06 37.67
N ARG A 265 20.86 34.30 36.77
CA ARG A 265 20.21 32.97 36.91
C ARG A 265 19.66 32.51 35.56
#